data_135adc62536d04087a8443b85908f9e8
#
_entry.id   135adc62536d04087a8443b85908f9e8
#
_cell.length_a   1.000
_cell.length_b   1.000
_cell.length_c   1.000
_cell.angle_alpha   90.00
_cell.angle_beta   90.00
_cell.angle_gamma   90.00
#
_symmetry.space_group_name_H-M   'P 1'
#
loop_
_entity.id
_entity.type
_entity.pdbx_description
1 polymer ?
#
loop_
_entity_poly.entity_id
_entity_poly.type
_entity_poly.pdbx_seq_one_letter_code
_entity_poly.pdbx_strand_id
1 'polypeptide(L)'
;RNDIQTANDLRDTLEANRERCVGMAANMIGVKKRIICFVSDGEYMIMFNPEIIKQSDPYDTEEGCLSLLGGPRKCKRYKKIKVKYQNEDMQVRIKTFSDFTAQIIQHETDHCNGILI
;
A
#
# COMPACT_ATOMS: atom_id res chain seq x y z
N ARG A 1 -18.90 -5.78 0.25
CA ARG A 1 -19.43 -6.14 -1.02
C ARG A 1 -18.66 -5.60 -2.17
N ASN A 2 -18.94 -4.35 -2.53
CA ASN A 2 -18.14 -3.70 -3.56
C ASN A 2 -16.68 -3.59 -3.14
N ASP A 3 -16.44 -3.47 -1.85
CA ASP A 3 -15.07 -3.42 -1.36
C ASP A 3 -14.33 -4.75 -1.58
N ILE A 4 -15.03 -5.86 -1.45
CA ILE A 4 -14.42 -7.16 -1.72
C ILE A 4 -14.10 -7.28 -3.21
N GLN A 5 -15.01 -6.82 -4.08
CA GLN A 5 -14.75 -6.83 -5.51
C GLN A 5 -13.55 -5.96 -5.86
N THR A 6 -13.46 -4.76 -5.26
CA THR A 6 -12.33 -3.87 -5.48
C THR A 6 -11.03 -4.52 -5.01
N ALA A 7 -11.05 -5.22 -3.88
CA ALA A 7 -9.87 -5.91 -3.39
C ALA A 7 -9.41 -6.99 -4.36
N ASN A 8 -10.36 -7.75 -4.94
CA ASN A 8 -10.02 -8.76 -5.94
C ASN A 8 -9.45 -8.13 -7.19
N ASP A 9 -10.03 -7.00 -7.64
CA ASP A 9 -9.52 -6.29 -8.80
C ASP A 9 -8.11 -5.78 -8.57
N LEU A 10 -7.83 -5.28 -7.36
CA LEU A 10 -6.47 -4.85 -7.01
C LEU A 10 -5.50 -6.02 -7.05
N ARG A 11 -5.90 -7.15 -6.48
CA ARG A 11 -5.02 -8.33 -6.47
C ARG A 11 -4.72 -8.78 -7.89
N ASP A 12 -5.74 -8.82 -8.76
CA ASP A 12 -5.55 -9.24 -10.14
C ASP A 12 -4.66 -8.26 -10.89
N THR A 13 -4.86 -6.97 -10.69
CA THR A 13 -4.06 -5.95 -11.36
C THR A 13 -2.61 -6.01 -10.88
N LEU A 14 -2.41 -6.19 -9.58
CA LEU A 14 -1.06 -6.30 -9.03
C LEU A 14 -0.36 -7.53 -9.58
N GLU A 15 -1.06 -8.65 -9.68
CA GLU A 15 -0.47 -9.86 -10.22
C GLU A 15 -0.05 -9.67 -11.67
N ALA A 16 -0.87 -8.98 -12.45
CA ALA A 16 -0.56 -8.70 -13.85
C ALA A 16 0.66 -7.79 -14.01
N ASN A 17 1.03 -7.05 -12.96
CA ASN A 17 2.14 -6.10 -13.00
C ASN A 17 3.25 -6.44 -12.00
N ARG A 18 3.35 -7.70 -11.58
CA ARG A 18 4.30 -8.09 -10.52
C ARG A 18 5.75 -7.75 -10.82
N GLU A 19 6.13 -7.74 -12.08
CA GLU A 19 7.52 -7.44 -12.44
C GLU A 19 7.86 -5.97 -12.25
N ARG A 20 6.84 -5.11 -12.14
CA ARG A 20 7.05 -3.66 -12.06
C ARG A 20 6.48 -3.05 -10.80
N CYS A 21 5.70 -3.80 -10.04
CA CYS A 21 4.97 -3.23 -8.92
C CYS A 21 4.78 -4.27 -7.82
N VAL A 22 4.99 -3.86 -6.58
CA VAL A 22 4.81 -4.74 -5.43
C VAL A 22 3.66 -4.30 -4.52
N GLY A 23 2.95 -3.24 -4.92
CA GLY A 23 1.80 -2.75 -4.17
C GLY A 23 0.96 -1.83 -5.03
N MET A 24 -0.32 -1.72 -4.71
CA MET A 24 -1.25 -0.84 -5.39
C MET A 24 -2.32 -0.35 -4.42
N ALA A 25 -2.86 0.84 -4.69
CA ALA A 25 -3.98 1.39 -3.96
C ALA A 25 -5.20 1.46 -4.87
N ALA A 26 -6.39 1.46 -4.28
CA ALA A 26 -7.64 1.43 -5.06
C ALA A 26 -7.76 2.60 -6.02
N ASN A 27 -7.26 3.78 -5.65
CA ASN A 27 -7.37 4.93 -6.54
C ASN A 27 -6.54 4.77 -7.81
N MET A 28 -5.61 3.84 -7.86
CA MET A 28 -4.84 3.57 -9.07
C MET A 28 -5.65 2.82 -10.12
N ILE A 29 -6.75 2.20 -9.72
CA ILE A 29 -7.68 1.54 -10.65
C ILE A 29 -9.00 2.30 -10.73
N GLY A 30 -8.98 3.58 -10.35
CA GLY A 30 -10.13 4.45 -10.51
C GLY A 30 -11.18 4.35 -9.44
N VAL A 31 -10.88 3.71 -8.31
CA VAL A 31 -11.84 3.55 -7.22
C VAL A 31 -11.42 4.43 -6.05
N LYS A 32 -12.32 5.30 -5.60
CA LYS A 32 -12.04 6.25 -4.52
C LYS A 32 -12.35 5.60 -3.17
N LYS A 33 -11.51 4.64 -2.79
CA LYS A 33 -11.64 3.95 -1.51
C LYS A 33 -10.26 3.72 -0.92
N ARG A 34 -10.21 3.60 0.40
CA ARG A 34 -8.94 3.40 1.12
C ARG A 34 -8.68 1.90 1.22
N ILE A 35 -8.23 1.31 0.13
CA ILE A 35 -7.90 -0.11 0.04
C ILE A 35 -6.54 -0.23 -0.62
N ILE A 36 -5.64 -1.00 -0.01
CA ILE A 36 -4.34 -1.27 -0.60
C ILE A 36 -4.12 -2.78 -0.69
N CYS A 37 -3.32 -3.18 -1.67
CA CYS A 37 -2.89 -4.56 -1.85
C CYS A 37 -1.40 -4.56 -2.09
N PHE A 38 -0.66 -5.45 -1.44
CA PHE A 38 0.78 -5.51 -1.62
C PHE A 38 1.26 -6.94 -1.41
N VAL A 39 2.50 -7.18 -1.84
CA VAL A 39 3.12 -8.50 -1.72
C VAL A 39 3.96 -8.52 -0.44
N SER A 40 3.74 -9.52 0.41
CA SER A 40 4.50 -9.71 1.63
C SER A 40 4.85 -11.20 1.74
N ASP A 41 6.14 -11.50 1.79
CA ASP A 41 6.65 -12.87 1.93
C ASP A 41 6.06 -13.81 0.86
N GLY A 42 5.91 -13.29 -0.36
CA GLY A 42 5.41 -14.09 -1.48
C GLY A 42 3.90 -14.21 -1.54
N GLU A 43 3.18 -13.55 -0.64
CA GLU A 43 1.73 -13.60 -0.62
C GLU A 43 1.15 -12.22 -0.76
N TYR A 44 -0.07 -12.15 -1.30
CA TYR A 44 -0.78 -10.89 -1.41
C TYR A 44 -1.49 -10.58 -0.11
N MET A 45 -1.35 -9.34 0.34
CA MET A 45 -2.03 -8.86 1.54
C MET A 45 -2.88 -7.67 1.19
N ILE A 46 -4.11 -7.66 1.69
CA ILE A 46 -5.07 -6.59 1.43
C ILE A 46 -5.44 -5.91 2.74
N MET A 47 -5.40 -4.58 2.74
CA MET A 47 -5.80 -3.79 3.91
C MET A 47 -6.91 -2.84 3.50
N PHE A 48 -7.98 -2.84 4.29
CA PHE A 48 -9.06 -1.87 4.16
C PHE A 48 -8.88 -0.79 5.21
N ASN A 49 -8.97 0.47 4.81
CA ASN A 49 -8.87 1.63 5.68
C ASN A 49 -7.58 1.63 6.51
N PRO A 50 -6.42 1.48 5.86
CA PRO A 50 -5.15 1.44 6.60
C PRO A 50 -4.86 2.80 7.24
N GLU A 51 -4.35 2.75 8.48
CA GLU A 51 -3.99 3.94 9.22
C GLU A 51 -2.67 3.68 9.94
N ILE A 52 -1.67 4.49 9.65
CA ILE A 52 -0.36 4.37 10.31
C ILE A 52 -0.46 5.10 11.64
N ILE A 53 -0.44 4.36 12.74
CA ILE A 53 -0.64 4.92 14.07
C ILE A 53 0.66 5.16 14.82
N LYS A 54 1.76 4.56 14.35
CA LYS A 54 3.09 4.79 14.89
C LYS A 54 4.12 4.62 13.80
N GLN A 55 5.22 5.38 13.90
CA GLN A 55 6.31 5.25 12.94
C GLN A 55 7.60 5.66 13.62
N SER A 56 8.71 5.00 13.23
CA SER A 56 10.02 5.28 13.81
C SER A 56 11.12 5.02 12.80
N ASP A 57 12.31 5.54 13.10
CA ASP A 57 13.51 5.39 12.28
C ASP A 57 13.31 5.95 10.86
N PRO A 58 13.15 7.29 10.75
CA PRO A 58 12.97 7.89 9.43
C PRO A 58 14.22 7.77 8.59
N TYR A 59 14.02 7.65 7.27
CA TYR A 59 15.12 7.65 6.31
C TYR A 59 14.63 8.23 5.00
N ASP A 60 15.57 8.70 4.19
CA ASP A 60 15.27 9.25 2.87
C ASP A 60 15.47 8.17 1.82
N THR A 61 14.58 8.11 0.84
CA THR A 61 14.67 7.14 -0.23
C THR A 61 14.02 7.70 -1.49
N GLU A 62 14.08 6.94 -2.58
CA GLU A 62 13.40 7.30 -3.82
C GLU A 62 12.43 6.19 -4.17
N GLU A 63 11.24 6.59 -4.62
CA GLU A 63 10.20 5.65 -4.97
C GLU A 63 9.54 6.06 -6.28
N GLY A 64 9.07 5.04 -7.01
CA GLY A 64 8.30 5.26 -8.22
C GLY A 64 6.98 4.53 -8.15
N CYS A 65 6.11 4.85 -9.11
CA CYS A 65 4.78 4.26 -9.17
C CYS A 65 4.35 4.19 -10.63
N LEU A 66 3.48 3.20 -10.95
CA LEU A 66 2.99 3.02 -12.30
C LEU A 66 2.27 4.25 -12.83
N SER A 67 1.63 5.01 -11.96
CA SER A 67 0.86 6.18 -12.37
C SER A 67 1.71 7.42 -12.57
N LEU A 68 3.01 7.35 -12.30
CA LEU A 68 3.91 8.50 -12.45
C LEU A 68 4.76 8.35 -13.70
N LEU A 69 4.80 9.39 -14.51
CA LEU A 69 5.56 9.39 -15.75
C LEU A 69 6.95 10.00 -15.58
N GLY A 70 7.21 10.67 -14.48
CA GLY A 70 8.47 11.37 -14.28
C GLY A 70 9.59 10.57 -13.64
N GLY A 71 9.38 9.28 -13.41
CA GLY A 71 10.38 8.44 -12.76
C GLY A 71 10.33 8.56 -11.24
N PRO A 72 11.32 7.97 -10.55
CA PRO A 72 11.32 7.96 -9.08
C PRO A 72 11.40 9.36 -8.50
N ARG A 73 10.79 9.53 -7.34
CA ARG A 73 10.81 10.78 -6.61
C ARG A 73 11.34 10.55 -5.21
N LYS A 74 12.01 11.57 -4.68
CA LYS A 74 12.53 11.49 -3.31
C LYS A 74 11.39 11.58 -2.32
N CYS A 75 11.47 10.78 -1.26
CA CYS A 75 10.46 10.82 -0.22
C CYS A 75 11.06 10.34 1.09
N LYS A 76 10.39 10.68 2.18
CA LYS A 76 10.76 10.24 3.51
C LYS A 76 9.90 9.04 3.89
N ARG A 77 10.54 8.01 4.40
CA ARG A 77 9.86 6.81 4.88
C ARG A 77 10.37 6.45 6.26
N TYR A 78 9.67 5.57 6.93
CA TYR A 78 10.06 5.09 8.25
C TYR A 78 10.33 3.60 8.16
N LYS A 79 11.40 3.15 8.85
CA LYS A 79 11.79 1.74 8.79
C LYS A 79 10.85 0.84 9.55
N LYS A 80 10.13 1.38 10.53
CA LYS A 80 9.18 0.60 11.32
C LYS A 80 7.89 1.38 11.47
N ILE A 81 6.76 0.72 11.20
CA ILE A 81 5.45 1.34 11.34
C ILE A 81 4.51 0.38 12.04
N LYS A 82 3.53 0.95 12.74
CA LYS A 82 2.42 0.19 13.28
C LYS A 82 1.16 0.65 12.56
N VAL A 83 0.41 -0.30 12.02
CA VAL A 83 -0.73 -0.01 11.17
C VAL A 83 -1.99 -0.62 11.76
N LYS A 84 -3.03 0.18 11.83
CA LYS A 84 -4.38 -0.27 12.14
C LYS A 84 -5.15 -0.37 10.83
N TYR A 85 -5.77 -1.51 10.59
CA TYR A 85 -6.47 -1.74 9.33
C TYR A 85 -7.54 -2.80 9.53
N GLN A 86 -8.37 -2.98 8.50
CA GLN A 86 -9.33 -4.08 8.47
C GLN A 86 -8.87 -5.10 7.44
N ASN A 87 -8.96 -6.37 7.80
CA ASN A 87 -8.59 -7.44 6.86
C ASN A 87 -9.77 -7.78 5.94
N GLU A 88 -9.60 -8.82 5.12
CA GLU A 88 -10.64 -9.19 4.15
C GLU A 88 -11.93 -9.67 4.81
N ASP A 89 -11.88 -10.06 6.07
CA ASP A 89 -13.07 -10.42 6.85
C ASP A 89 -13.64 -9.22 7.61
N MET A 90 -13.12 -8.02 7.33
CA MET A 90 -13.53 -6.78 7.97
C MET A 90 -13.25 -6.75 9.46
N GLN A 91 -12.27 -7.53 9.90
CA GLN A 91 -11.83 -7.52 11.29
C GLN A 91 -10.74 -6.49 11.47
N VAL A 92 -10.83 -5.71 12.54
CA VAL A 92 -9.81 -4.72 12.85
C VAL A 92 -8.55 -5.43 13.35
N ARG A 93 -7.41 -5.07 12.78
CA ARG A 93 -6.11 -5.61 13.12
C ARG A 93 -5.12 -4.49 13.33
N ILE A 94 -4.18 -4.71 14.23
CA ILE A 94 -3.07 -3.79 14.45
C ILE A 94 -1.79 -4.62 14.37
N LYS A 95 -0.92 -4.26 13.43
CA LYS A 95 0.34 -4.99 13.24
C LYS A 95 1.49 -4.04 13.04
N THR A 96 2.68 -4.51 13.40
CA THR A 96 3.93 -3.78 13.17
C THR A 96 4.61 -4.37 11.94
N PHE A 97 5.04 -3.48 11.05
CA PHE A 97 5.78 -3.86 9.85
C PHE A 97 7.11 -3.13 9.83
N SER A 98 8.08 -3.69 9.15
CA SER A 98 9.41 -3.07 9.10
C SER A 98 10.02 -3.24 7.72
N ASP A 99 11.07 -2.46 7.46
CA ASP A 99 11.91 -2.53 6.26
C ASP A 99 11.09 -2.35 4.98
N PHE A 100 11.28 -3.21 3.98
CA PHE A 100 10.65 -3.02 2.68
C PHE A 100 9.13 -3.10 2.73
N THR A 101 8.59 -4.02 3.53
CA THR A 101 7.13 -4.13 3.68
C THR A 101 6.56 -2.83 4.24
N ALA A 102 7.23 -2.25 5.24
CA ALA A 102 6.79 -0.97 5.79
C ALA A 102 6.85 0.13 4.73
N GLN A 103 7.87 0.11 3.88
CA GLN A 103 8.00 1.10 2.81
C GLN A 103 6.83 0.99 1.83
N ILE A 104 6.47 -0.22 1.44
CA ILE A 104 5.36 -0.44 0.50
C ILE A 104 4.05 0.09 1.09
N ILE A 105 3.78 -0.25 2.36
CA ILE A 105 2.54 0.16 3.00
C ILE A 105 2.45 1.69 3.07
N GLN A 106 3.53 2.35 3.43
CA GLN A 106 3.54 3.82 3.49
C GLN A 106 3.28 4.43 2.12
N HIS A 107 3.91 3.88 1.09
CA HIS A 107 3.74 4.36 -0.28
C HIS A 107 2.28 4.25 -0.71
N GLU A 108 1.66 3.10 -0.52
CA GLU A 108 0.29 2.90 -0.95
C GLU A 108 -0.71 3.67 -0.09
N THR A 109 -0.40 3.85 1.20
CA THR A 109 -1.26 4.66 2.07
C THR A 109 -1.22 6.13 1.63
N ASP A 110 -0.07 6.61 1.19
CA ASP A 110 0.02 7.96 0.64
C ASP A 110 -0.88 8.10 -0.59
N HIS A 111 -0.91 7.08 -1.46
CA HIS A 111 -1.80 7.11 -2.61
C HIS A 111 -3.25 7.23 -2.19
N CYS A 112 -3.65 6.52 -1.14
CA CYS A 112 -5.02 6.61 -0.61
C CYS A 112 -5.34 8.03 -0.15
N ASN A 113 -4.32 8.77 0.28
CA ASN A 113 -4.48 10.15 0.74
C ASN A 113 -4.31 11.16 -0.38
N GLY A 114 -4.17 10.71 -1.62
CA GLY A 114 -4.01 11.59 -2.77
C GLY A 114 -2.59 12.09 -2.97
N ILE A 115 -1.62 11.54 -2.26
CA ILE A 115 -0.22 11.92 -2.40
C ILE A 115 0.42 11.00 -3.43
N LEU A 116 0.88 11.59 -4.53
CA LEU A 116 1.50 10.82 -5.61
C LEU A 116 3.02 10.94 -5.52
N ILE A 117 3.67 9.81 -5.36
CA ILE A 117 5.13 9.76 -5.28
C ILE A 117 5.66 8.82 -6.33
#